data_501b331a177ada1edfdfd449f0783363
#
_entry.id   501b331a177ada1edfdfd449f0783363
#
_cell.length_a   1.000
_cell.length_b   1.000
_cell.length_c   1.000
_cell.angle_alpha   90.00
_cell.angle_beta   90.00
_cell.angle_gamma   90.00
#
_symmetry.space_group_name_H-M   'P 1'
#
loop_
_entity.id
_entity.type
_entity.pdbx_description
1 polymer ?
#
loop_
_entity_poly.entity_id
_entity_poly.type
_entity_poly.pdbx_seq_one_letter_code
_entity_poly.pdbx_strand_id
1 'polypeptide(L)'
;FGIDTTLVYRFGGAAKKVAVAKEVPQARKPKEPDAPAQVAGADRDRVPDAQDLCADTTLNYSVDKDGCPIALEEVARIELLVNFDFDRAEVKDQYLPEIESVARFMEQYPDRVVELEGHTDSRGTDIYNLGLSQRRAEAVMAELVGRYGIAASRVFARGFGETQPVASNDSVQGRADNRRVITVVIKTLQRYQTR
;
A
#
# COMPACT_ATOMS: atom_id res chain seq x y z
N PHE A 1 -23.74 7.34 0.48
CA PHE A 1 -22.64 8.21 0.96
C PHE A 1 -21.47 7.31 1.32
N GLY A 2 -20.57 7.08 0.38
CA GLY A 2 -19.30 6.41 0.64
C GLY A 2 -18.32 7.43 1.18
N ILE A 3 -17.86 7.25 2.40
CA ILE A 3 -16.76 8.02 2.97
C ILE A 3 -15.48 7.23 2.67
N ASP A 4 -14.79 7.65 1.63
CA ASP A 4 -13.44 7.16 1.33
C ASP A 4 -12.49 7.81 2.36
N THR A 5 -12.18 7.08 3.41
CA THR A 5 -11.24 7.55 4.42
C THR A 5 -9.87 6.95 4.15
N THR A 6 -9.17 7.54 3.18
CA THR A 6 -7.74 7.27 3.00
C THR A 6 -6.97 7.99 4.10
N LEU A 7 -6.54 7.26 5.13
CA LEU A 7 -5.72 7.79 6.20
C LEU A 7 -4.27 7.87 5.71
N VAL A 8 -3.85 9.06 5.28
CA VAL A 8 -2.46 9.34 4.88
C VAL A 8 -1.73 9.93 6.07
N TYR A 9 -0.79 9.19 6.65
CA TYR A 9 0.15 9.74 7.63
C TYR A 9 1.31 10.42 6.90
N ARG A 10 1.43 11.74 7.07
CA ARG A 10 2.56 12.53 6.57
C ARG A 10 3.42 12.99 7.72
N PHE A 11 4.71 12.70 7.63
CA PHE A 11 5.72 13.28 8.51
C PHE A 11 6.63 14.19 7.68
N GLY A 12 6.62 15.48 8.03
CA GLY A 12 7.63 16.49 7.77
C GLY A 12 8.16 16.65 6.34
N GLY A 13 7.44 17.38 5.50
CA GLY A 13 7.94 17.89 4.22
C GLY A 13 6.83 18.60 3.46
N ALA A 14 7.12 19.73 2.82
CA ALA A 14 6.13 20.57 2.13
C ALA A 14 5.29 19.78 1.13
N ALA A 15 3.97 19.76 1.35
CA ALA A 15 3.01 18.99 0.58
C ALA A 15 2.85 19.49 -0.85
N LYS A 16 3.23 18.69 -1.86
CA LYS A 16 2.66 18.83 -3.21
C LYS A 16 1.28 18.16 -3.24
N LYS A 17 0.25 18.93 -3.58
CA LYS A 17 -1.12 18.44 -3.75
C LYS A 17 -1.15 17.47 -4.95
N VAL A 18 -1.46 16.21 -4.69
CA VAL A 18 -1.81 15.25 -5.75
C VAL A 18 -3.28 15.46 -6.09
N ALA A 19 -3.58 15.64 -7.38
CA ALA A 19 -4.93 15.83 -7.86
C ALA A 19 -5.76 14.56 -7.66
N VAL A 20 -6.87 14.69 -6.96
CA VAL A 20 -7.88 13.63 -6.82
C VAL A 20 -8.60 13.50 -8.17
N ALA A 21 -8.60 12.30 -8.74
CA ALA A 21 -9.37 11.99 -9.94
C ALA A 21 -10.86 12.19 -9.66
N LYS A 22 -11.53 12.98 -10.53
CA LYS A 22 -12.98 13.23 -10.44
C LYS A 22 -13.74 11.92 -10.68
N GLU A 23 -14.60 11.61 -9.75
CA GLU A 23 -15.61 10.56 -9.85
C GLU A 23 -16.52 10.79 -11.08
N VAL A 24 -16.68 9.74 -11.88
CA VAL A 24 -17.64 9.72 -13.00
C VAL A 24 -19.02 9.40 -12.40
N PRO A 25 -20.08 10.21 -12.64
CA PRO A 25 -21.40 9.94 -12.11
C PRO A 25 -21.97 8.65 -12.75
N GLN A 26 -22.19 7.62 -11.96
CA GLN A 26 -22.94 6.44 -12.43
C GLN A 26 -24.43 6.80 -12.56
N ALA A 27 -24.96 6.56 -13.76
CA ALA A 27 -26.38 6.75 -14.08
C ALA A 27 -27.24 5.85 -13.19
N ARG A 28 -28.26 6.44 -12.56
CA ARG A 28 -29.29 5.71 -11.78
C ARG A 28 -30.01 4.73 -12.69
N LYS A 29 -29.91 3.44 -12.39
CA LYS A 29 -30.74 2.41 -12.98
C LYS A 29 -32.19 2.58 -12.55
N PRO A 30 -33.18 2.34 -13.44
CA PRO A 30 -34.60 2.38 -13.08
C PRO A 30 -34.92 1.29 -12.05
N LYS A 31 -35.84 1.63 -11.13
CA LYS A 31 -36.36 0.75 -10.09
C LYS A 31 -37.09 -0.44 -10.77
N GLU A 32 -36.53 -1.63 -10.63
CA GLU A 32 -37.18 -2.87 -11.07
C GLU A 32 -38.34 -3.21 -10.15
N PRO A 33 -39.50 -3.73 -10.65
CA PRO A 33 -40.62 -4.06 -9.82
C PRO A 33 -40.37 -5.24 -8.89
N ASP A 34 -40.99 -5.22 -7.72
CA ASP A 34 -40.85 -6.18 -6.63
C ASP A 34 -40.87 -7.64 -7.13
N ALA A 35 -39.71 -8.28 -7.07
CA ALA A 35 -39.59 -9.70 -7.23
C ALA A 35 -40.17 -10.43 -5.98
N PRO A 36 -40.80 -11.62 -6.13
CA PRO A 36 -41.38 -12.35 -5.00
C PRO A 36 -40.31 -12.66 -3.96
N ALA A 37 -40.73 -12.63 -2.68
CA ALA A 37 -39.87 -12.84 -1.53
C ALA A 37 -38.93 -14.03 -1.71
N GLN A 38 -37.67 -13.76 -1.95
CA GLN A 38 -36.64 -14.80 -2.07
C GLN A 38 -36.50 -15.47 -0.70
N VAL A 39 -36.45 -16.78 -0.70
CA VAL A 39 -36.23 -17.59 0.49
C VAL A 39 -34.86 -17.17 1.04
N ALA A 40 -34.87 -16.52 2.19
CA ALA A 40 -33.65 -16.14 2.86
C ALA A 40 -32.86 -17.40 3.22
N GLY A 41 -31.58 -17.47 2.89
CA GLY A 41 -30.68 -18.54 3.29
C GLY A 41 -30.62 -18.71 4.81
N ALA A 42 -29.96 -19.76 5.27
CA ALA A 42 -29.87 -20.11 6.70
C ALA A 42 -29.25 -18.98 7.53
N ASP A 43 -28.31 -18.20 6.96
CA ASP A 43 -27.65 -17.05 7.55
C ASP A 43 -28.34 -15.69 7.26
N ARG A 44 -29.43 -15.70 6.47
CA ARG A 44 -30.26 -14.53 6.13
C ARG A 44 -29.53 -13.46 5.32
N ASP A 45 -28.55 -13.81 4.58
CA ASP A 45 -27.78 -12.88 3.73
C ASP A 45 -28.51 -12.52 2.41
N ARG A 46 -29.61 -13.21 2.08
CA ARG A 46 -30.48 -13.11 0.89
C ARG A 46 -29.98 -13.91 -0.31
N VAL A 47 -28.98 -14.75 -0.14
CA VAL A 47 -28.57 -15.74 -1.14
C VAL A 47 -29.20 -17.05 -0.75
N PRO A 48 -29.86 -17.77 -1.67
CA PRO A 48 -30.44 -19.10 -1.38
C PRO A 48 -29.35 -20.12 -1.04
N ASP A 49 -29.55 -20.97 -0.04
CA ASP A 49 -28.59 -21.99 0.41
C ASP A 49 -28.00 -22.85 -0.73
N ALA A 50 -28.78 -23.09 -1.78
CA ALA A 50 -28.33 -23.86 -2.94
C ALA A 50 -27.28 -23.11 -3.83
N GLN A 51 -27.13 -21.80 -3.65
CA GLN A 51 -26.21 -20.93 -4.40
C GLN A 51 -25.18 -20.28 -3.48
N ASP A 52 -25.35 -20.45 -2.16
CA ASP A 52 -24.51 -19.86 -1.16
C ASP A 52 -23.28 -20.73 -0.89
N LEU A 53 -22.11 -20.18 -1.19
CA LEU A 53 -20.81 -20.80 -0.92
C LEU A 53 -20.27 -20.49 0.49
N CYS A 54 -20.89 -19.52 1.21
CA CYS A 54 -20.45 -19.03 2.50
C CYS A 54 -21.62 -19.03 3.52
N ALA A 55 -22.19 -20.18 3.79
CA ALA A 55 -23.45 -20.41 4.52
C ALA A 55 -23.51 -19.85 5.97
N ASP A 56 -22.40 -19.36 6.51
CA ASP A 56 -22.29 -18.80 7.87
C ASP A 56 -21.90 -17.31 7.85
N THR A 57 -22.30 -16.57 6.81
CA THR A 57 -21.94 -15.16 6.70
C THR A 57 -22.63 -14.31 7.76
N THR A 58 -21.85 -13.48 8.46
CA THR A 58 -22.38 -12.58 9.51
C THR A 58 -23.34 -11.56 8.92
N LEU A 59 -24.54 -11.44 9.49
CA LEU A 59 -25.66 -10.58 9.05
C LEU A 59 -25.31 -9.12 8.75
N ASN A 60 -24.21 -8.60 9.30
CA ASN A 60 -23.79 -7.20 9.16
C ASN A 60 -22.94 -6.94 7.91
N TYR A 61 -22.56 -7.99 7.17
CA TYR A 61 -21.73 -7.83 5.97
C TYR A 61 -22.55 -7.80 4.70
N SER A 62 -22.09 -7.01 3.72
CA SER A 62 -22.56 -7.11 2.35
C SER A 62 -21.94 -8.35 1.70
N VAL A 63 -22.72 -9.10 0.96
CA VAL A 63 -22.26 -10.30 0.29
C VAL A 63 -22.27 -10.12 -1.23
N ASP A 64 -21.43 -10.89 -1.90
CA ASP A 64 -21.43 -11.00 -3.34
C ASP A 64 -22.59 -11.94 -3.83
N LYS A 65 -22.61 -12.26 -5.12
CA LYS A 65 -23.63 -13.13 -5.73
C LYS A 65 -23.61 -14.57 -5.22
N ASP A 66 -22.50 -14.98 -4.61
CA ASP A 66 -22.23 -16.33 -4.11
C ASP A 66 -22.39 -16.44 -2.57
N GLY A 67 -22.95 -15.40 -1.91
CA GLY A 67 -23.18 -15.36 -0.47
C GLY A 67 -21.91 -15.02 0.36
N CYS A 68 -20.78 -14.79 -0.28
CA CYS A 68 -19.54 -14.54 0.44
C CYS A 68 -19.33 -13.05 0.78
N PRO A 69 -18.82 -12.73 1.99
CA PRO A 69 -18.60 -11.37 2.41
C PRO A 69 -17.67 -10.62 1.45
N ILE A 70 -18.10 -9.42 0.99
CA ILE A 70 -17.29 -8.58 0.12
C ILE A 70 -16.11 -8.03 0.91
N ALA A 71 -14.90 -8.52 0.59
CA ALA A 71 -13.67 -8.01 1.18
C ALA A 71 -13.32 -6.64 0.60
N LEU A 72 -13.09 -5.66 1.46
CA LEU A 72 -12.52 -4.36 1.11
C LEU A 72 -11.02 -4.41 1.36
N GLU A 73 -10.22 -4.36 0.30
CA GLU A 73 -8.78 -4.18 0.42
C GLU A 73 -8.46 -2.70 0.61
N GLU A 74 -8.07 -2.30 1.81
CA GLU A 74 -7.58 -0.95 2.09
C GLU A 74 -6.05 -0.97 2.07
N VAL A 75 -5.45 -0.45 1.02
CA VAL A 75 -3.99 -0.27 0.92
C VAL A 75 -3.61 1.07 1.54
N ALA A 76 -3.14 1.06 2.77
CA ALA A 76 -2.52 2.24 3.37
C ALA A 76 -1.07 2.34 2.90
N ARG A 77 -0.73 3.36 2.11
CA ARG A 77 0.65 3.67 1.73
C ARG A 77 1.22 4.69 2.71
N ILE A 78 2.30 4.32 3.39
CA ILE A 78 3.13 5.27 4.13
C ILE A 78 4.35 5.49 3.25
N GLU A 79 4.50 6.72 2.74
CA GLU A 79 5.67 7.08 1.96
C GLU A 79 6.77 7.58 2.90
N LEU A 80 7.74 6.72 3.15
CA LEU A 80 9.05 7.13 3.63
C LEU A 80 9.90 7.46 2.41
N LEU A 81 10.62 8.56 2.45
CA LEU A 81 11.54 8.93 1.39
C LEU A 81 12.97 9.02 1.94
N VAL A 82 13.81 8.04 1.60
CA VAL A 82 15.24 8.06 1.87
C VAL A 82 16.00 8.27 0.57
N ASN A 83 16.70 9.39 0.42
CA ASN A 83 17.51 9.68 -0.76
C ASN A 83 18.96 9.23 -0.57
N PHE A 84 19.57 8.78 -1.67
CA PHE A 84 20.92 8.26 -1.73
C PHE A 84 21.84 9.11 -2.61
N ASP A 85 23.11 9.11 -2.27
CA ASP A 85 24.13 9.69 -3.13
C ASP A 85 24.32 8.87 -4.40
N PHE A 86 24.95 9.48 -5.38
CA PHE A 86 25.29 8.81 -6.62
C PHE A 86 26.16 7.59 -6.33
N ASP A 87 25.77 6.46 -6.88
CA ASP A 87 26.48 5.18 -6.75
C ASP A 87 26.72 4.69 -5.30
N ARG A 88 25.82 5.12 -4.37
CA ARG A 88 25.87 4.72 -2.96
C ARG A 88 24.58 4.03 -2.54
N ALA A 89 24.72 3.09 -1.58
CA ALA A 89 23.62 2.43 -0.89
C ALA A 89 23.70 2.62 0.64
N GLU A 90 24.49 3.58 1.10
CA GLU A 90 24.66 3.91 2.52
C GLU A 90 23.52 4.83 2.97
N VAL A 91 22.85 4.47 4.05
CA VAL A 91 21.83 5.30 4.69
C VAL A 91 22.52 6.42 5.46
N LYS A 92 22.15 7.68 5.16
CA LYS A 92 22.69 8.84 5.88
C LYS A 92 21.96 9.04 7.20
N ASP A 93 22.67 9.49 8.22
CA ASP A 93 22.13 9.72 9.57
C ASP A 93 20.92 10.65 9.58
N GLN A 94 20.84 11.59 8.64
CA GLN A 94 19.73 12.52 8.53
C GLN A 94 18.36 11.84 8.26
N TYR A 95 18.35 10.60 7.75
CA TYR A 95 17.14 9.83 7.47
C TYR A 95 16.77 8.84 8.59
N LEU A 96 17.60 8.72 9.62
CA LEU A 96 17.30 7.84 10.75
C LEU A 96 15.99 8.18 11.47
N PRO A 97 15.62 9.48 11.67
CA PRO A 97 14.34 9.83 12.29
C PRO A 97 13.13 9.37 11.46
N GLU A 98 13.21 9.42 10.13
CA GLU A 98 12.14 8.95 9.26
C GLU A 98 12.01 7.42 9.31
N ILE A 99 13.15 6.71 9.31
CA ILE A 99 13.18 5.24 9.46
C ILE A 99 12.63 4.84 10.84
N GLU A 100 12.97 5.56 11.90
CA GLU A 100 12.42 5.37 13.24
C GLU A 100 10.90 5.53 13.26
N SER A 101 10.36 6.49 12.52
CA SER A 101 8.91 6.69 12.42
C SER A 101 8.20 5.47 11.82
N VAL A 102 8.82 4.81 10.82
CA VAL A 102 8.32 3.53 10.28
C VAL A 102 8.42 2.43 11.31
N ALA A 103 9.52 2.35 12.04
CA ALA A 103 9.69 1.35 13.10
C ALA A 103 8.60 1.48 14.19
N ARG A 104 8.36 2.70 14.69
CA ARG A 104 7.28 2.98 15.67
C ARG A 104 5.89 2.60 15.12
N PHE A 105 5.64 2.90 13.86
CA PHE A 105 4.40 2.47 13.22
C PHE A 105 4.28 0.94 13.20
N MET A 106 5.35 0.23 12.84
CA MET A 106 5.35 -1.23 12.82
C MET A 106 5.23 -1.84 14.22
N GLU A 107 5.74 -1.18 15.27
CA GLU A 107 5.54 -1.57 16.67
C GLU A 107 4.07 -1.40 17.09
N GLN A 108 3.47 -0.27 16.71
CA GLN A 108 2.06 0.01 17.00
C GLN A 108 1.10 -0.96 16.29
N TYR A 109 1.52 -1.46 15.11
CA TYR A 109 0.73 -2.36 14.27
C TYR A 109 1.49 -3.66 13.99
N PRO A 110 1.52 -4.63 14.92
CA PRO A 110 2.36 -5.82 14.84
C PRO A 110 2.00 -6.77 13.69
N ASP A 111 0.80 -6.69 13.16
CA ASP A 111 0.30 -7.48 12.02
C ASP A 111 0.65 -6.88 10.64
N ARG A 112 1.35 -5.72 10.61
CA ARG A 112 1.70 -5.05 9.35
C ARG A 112 3.02 -5.53 8.79
N VAL A 113 3.07 -5.55 7.47
CA VAL A 113 4.25 -5.85 6.66
C VAL A 113 4.61 -4.62 5.85
N VAL A 114 5.90 -4.37 5.69
CA VAL A 114 6.46 -3.24 4.97
C VAL A 114 7.25 -3.74 3.77
N GLU A 115 7.00 -3.19 2.59
CA GLU A 115 7.85 -3.34 1.41
C GLU A 115 8.68 -2.07 1.20
N LEU A 116 9.99 -2.26 1.07
CA LEU A 116 10.96 -1.21 0.78
C LEU A 116 11.28 -1.26 -0.71
N GLU A 117 10.89 -0.24 -1.46
CA GLU A 117 11.12 -0.15 -2.89
C GLU A 117 12.33 0.75 -3.16
N GLY A 118 13.41 0.16 -3.68
CA GLY A 118 14.62 0.88 -4.06
C GLY A 118 14.59 1.31 -5.52
N HIS A 119 15.10 2.53 -5.78
CA HIS A 119 15.15 3.12 -7.12
C HIS A 119 16.51 3.77 -7.40
N THR A 120 16.82 3.95 -8.69
CA THR A 120 18.02 4.65 -9.17
C THR A 120 17.65 5.76 -10.15
N ASP A 121 18.62 6.62 -10.45
CA ASP A 121 18.57 7.44 -11.66
C ASP A 121 18.93 6.58 -12.88
N SER A 122 18.82 7.14 -14.10
CA SER A 122 19.06 6.45 -15.37
C SER A 122 20.53 6.31 -15.76
N ARG A 123 21.49 6.58 -14.86
CA ARG A 123 22.91 6.43 -15.14
C ARG A 123 23.37 5.04 -14.77
N GLY A 124 23.90 4.34 -15.77
CA GLY A 124 24.35 2.97 -15.63
C GLY A 124 23.64 2.02 -16.57
N THR A 125 23.83 0.72 -16.38
CA THR A 125 23.07 -0.30 -17.08
C THR A 125 21.87 -0.75 -16.22
N ASP A 126 20.80 -1.23 -16.86
CA ASP A 126 19.60 -1.73 -16.17
C ASP A 126 19.95 -2.78 -15.10
N ILE A 127 20.84 -3.73 -15.45
CA ILE A 127 21.28 -4.79 -14.53
C ILE A 127 22.01 -4.20 -13.32
N TYR A 128 22.90 -3.22 -13.56
CA TYR A 128 23.62 -2.55 -12.49
C TYR A 128 22.66 -1.78 -11.57
N ASN A 129 21.74 -1.00 -12.17
CA ASN A 129 20.77 -0.20 -11.46
C ASN A 129 19.77 -1.05 -10.67
N LEU A 130 19.39 -2.21 -11.20
CA LEU A 130 18.58 -3.19 -10.46
C LEU A 130 19.32 -3.67 -9.20
N GLY A 131 20.59 -4.05 -9.32
CA GLY A 131 21.42 -4.48 -8.19
C GLY A 131 21.67 -3.35 -7.18
N LEU A 132 21.89 -2.10 -7.64
CA LEU A 132 22.11 -0.95 -6.76
C LEU A 132 20.83 -0.60 -5.97
N SER A 133 19.68 -0.60 -6.63
CA SER A 133 18.40 -0.34 -5.98
C SER A 133 18.04 -1.40 -4.94
N GLN A 134 18.35 -2.67 -5.22
CA GLN A 134 18.18 -3.76 -4.26
C GLN A 134 19.05 -3.52 -3.00
N ARG A 135 20.34 -3.20 -3.16
CA ARG A 135 21.22 -2.90 -2.02
C ARG A 135 20.76 -1.70 -1.20
N ARG A 136 20.15 -0.68 -1.83
CA ARG A 136 19.57 0.47 -1.12
C ARG A 136 18.38 0.06 -0.24
N ALA A 137 17.47 -0.73 -0.79
CA ALA A 137 16.32 -1.25 -0.03
C ALA A 137 16.78 -2.14 1.14
N GLU A 138 17.78 -3.00 0.90
CA GLU A 138 18.39 -3.84 1.94
C GLU A 138 19.09 -3.03 3.03
N ALA A 139 19.72 -1.89 2.70
CA ALA A 139 20.34 -1.03 3.69
C ALA A 139 19.31 -0.40 4.63
N VAL A 140 18.16 0.04 4.12
CA VAL A 140 17.06 0.55 4.97
C VAL A 140 16.45 -0.58 5.79
N MET A 141 16.29 -1.78 5.22
CA MET A 141 15.85 -2.97 5.97
C MET A 141 16.81 -3.29 7.11
N ALA A 142 18.12 -3.20 6.89
CA ALA A 142 19.12 -3.46 7.91
C ALA A 142 18.99 -2.48 9.10
N GLU A 143 18.66 -1.20 8.86
CA GLU A 143 18.38 -0.24 9.93
C GLU A 143 17.11 -0.63 10.70
N LEU A 144 16.01 -0.96 10.02
CA LEU A 144 14.74 -1.37 10.68
C LEU A 144 14.94 -2.62 11.54
N VAL A 145 15.64 -3.61 11.04
CA VAL A 145 15.86 -4.89 11.75
C VAL A 145 16.96 -4.75 12.82
N GLY A 146 18.11 -4.19 12.46
CA GLY A 146 19.29 -4.16 13.33
C GLY A 146 19.24 -3.08 14.40
N ARG A 147 18.80 -1.88 14.06
CA ARG A 147 18.76 -0.74 14.99
C ARG A 147 17.45 -0.69 15.78
N TYR A 148 16.32 -0.92 15.10
CA TYR A 148 14.98 -0.77 15.71
C TYR A 148 14.31 -2.09 16.11
N GLY A 149 14.94 -3.23 15.86
CA GLY A 149 14.48 -4.54 16.33
C GLY A 149 13.22 -5.07 15.62
N ILE A 150 12.87 -4.53 14.48
CA ILE A 150 11.72 -5.02 13.71
C ILE A 150 12.02 -6.43 13.18
N ALA A 151 11.07 -7.36 13.33
CA ALA A 151 11.24 -8.73 12.87
C ALA A 151 11.48 -8.77 11.34
N ALA A 152 12.55 -9.43 10.90
CA ALA A 152 12.93 -9.49 9.49
C ALA A 152 11.84 -10.09 8.59
N SER A 153 10.97 -10.96 9.12
CA SER A 153 9.83 -11.53 8.41
C SER A 153 8.73 -10.50 8.06
N ARG A 154 8.82 -9.29 8.61
CA ARG A 154 7.86 -8.21 8.41
C ARG A 154 8.36 -7.11 7.49
N VAL A 155 9.59 -7.22 6.98
CA VAL A 155 10.21 -6.22 6.10
C VAL A 155 10.69 -6.91 4.83
N PHE A 156 10.23 -6.47 3.67
CA PHE A 156 10.67 -6.95 2.37
C PHE A 156 11.43 -5.83 1.66
N ALA A 157 12.56 -6.17 1.04
CA ALA A 157 13.36 -5.25 0.25
C ALA A 157 13.30 -5.64 -1.23
N ARG A 158 12.97 -4.69 -2.11
CA ARG A 158 12.86 -4.90 -3.54
C ARG A 158 13.48 -3.76 -4.33
N GLY A 159 14.36 -4.10 -5.28
CA GLY A 159 14.93 -3.16 -6.22
C GLY A 159 14.11 -3.06 -7.50
N PHE A 160 13.88 -1.84 -7.98
CA PHE A 160 13.20 -1.53 -9.24
C PHE A 160 14.14 -0.88 -10.27
N GLY A 161 15.41 -0.63 -9.90
CA GLY A 161 16.34 0.08 -10.76
C GLY A 161 15.81 1.46 -11.16
N GLU A 162 15.93 1.79 -12.45
CA GLU A 162 15.51 3.07 -13.04
C GLU A 162 14.11 3.05 -13.67
N THR A 163 13.38 1.93 -13.57
CA THR A 163 12.14 1.70 -14.31
C THR A 163 10.96 2.56 -13.85
N GLN A 164 11.04 3.17 -12.66
CA GLN A 164 9.97 3.96 -12.06
C GLN A 164 10.48 5.35 -11.61
N PRO A 165 10.82 6.24 -12.55
CA PRO A 165 11.28 7.58 -12.22
C PRO A 165 10.13 8.44 -11.68
N VAL A 166 10.42 9.28 -10.67
CA VAL A 166 9.48 10.29 -10.13
C VAL A 166 9.77 11.69 -10.64
N ALA A 167 10.95 11.87 -11.23
CA ALA A 167 11.39 13.14 -11.82
C ALA A 167 12.19 12.89 -13.10
N SER A 168 12.37 13.94 -13.94
CA SER A 168 13.18 13.82 -15.14
C SER A 168 14.64 13.51 -14.83
N ASN A 169 15.19 12.51 -15.52
CA ASN A 169 16.60 12.17 -15.44
C ASN A 169 17.54 13.17 -16.15
N ASP A 170 17.00 14.15 -16.89
CA ASP A 170 17.80 15.16 -17.60
C ASP A 170 18.44 16.16 -16.62
N SER A 171 17.74 16.49 -15.54
CA SER A 171 18.23 17.42 -14.52
C SER A 171 19.02 16.73 -13.41
N VAL A 172 19.97 17.47 -12.82
CA VAL A 172 20.74 17.00 -11.65
C VAL A 172 19.80 16.72 -10.47
N GLN A 173 18.83 17.61 -10.25
CA GLN A 173 17.88 17.48 -9.15
C GLN A 173 16.96 16.27 -9.38
N GLY A 174 16.40 16.10 -10.59
CA GLY A 174 15.51 14.97 -10.86
C GLY A 174 16.21 13.63 -10.72
N ARG A 175 17.48 13.54 -11.12
CA ARG A 175 18.28 12.33 -10.83
C ARG A 175 18.47 12.12 -9.32
N ALA A 176 18.65 13.17 -8.54
CA ALA A 176 18.75 13.06 -7.09
C ALA A 176 17.45 12.58 -6.46
N ASP A 177 16.31 13.05 -6.96
CA ASP A 177 14.96 12.62 -6.52
C ASP A 177 14.68 11.16 -6.90
N ASN A 178 15.20 10.68 -8.03
CA ASN A 178 15.05 9.29 -8.48
C ASN A 178 15.89 8.31 -7.63
N ARG A 179 17.04 8.73 -7.07
CA ARG A 179 17.87 7.90 -6.19
C ARG A 179 17.27 7.79 -4.79
N ARG A 180 16.23 6.99 -4.63
CA ARG A 180 15.44 6.91 -3.41
C ARG A 180 15.12 5.47 -2.99
N VAL A 181 14.76 5.32 -1.73
CA VAL A 181 13.97 4.20 -1.22
C VAL A 181 12.66 4.76 -0.69
N ILE A 182 11.56 4.16 -1.08
CA ILE A 182 10.24 4.44 -0.53
C ILE A 182 9.77 3.24 0.29
N THR A 183 8.98 3.52 1.31
CA THR A 183 8.36 2.47 2.12
C THR A 183 6.88 2.40 1.78
N VAL A 184 6.45 1.23 1.34
CA VAL A 184 5.04 0.92 1.11
C VAL A 184 4.57 0.02 2.25
N VAL A 185 3.66 0.51 3.08
CA VAL A 185 2.99 -0.35 4.06
C VAL A 185 1.84 -1.04 3.37
N ILE A 186 1.98 -2.34 3.15
CA ILE A 186 0.91 -3.17 2.64
C ILE A 186 0.02 -3.53 3.82
N LYS A 187 -1.11 -2.84 3.95
CA LYS A 187 -2.16 -3.24 4.86
C LYS A 187 -3.21 -3.97 4.06
N THR A 188 -3.24 -5.27 4.15
CA THR A 188 -4.47 -6.00 3.86
C THR A 188 -5.31 -5.99 5.14
N LEU A 189 -6.15 -4.98 5.32
CA LEU A 189 -7.30 -5.10 6.19
C LEU A 189 -8.34 -5.85 5.37
N GLN A 190 -8.58 -7.09 5.72
CA GLN A 190 -9.86 -7.71 5.36
C GLN A 190 -10.93 -6.99 6.19
N ARG A 191 -11.37 -5.85 5.72
CA ARG A 191 -12.64 -5.28 6.16
C ARG A 191 -13.69 -5.80 5.19
N TYR A 192 -14.73 -6.33 5.76
CA TYR A 192 -15.91 -6.68 4.98
C TYR A 192 -16.82 -5.46 4.89
N GLN A 193 -17.40 -5.25 3.71
CA GLN A 193 -18.38 -4.20 3.51
C GLN A 193 -19.58 -4.45 4.42
N THR A 194 -19.87 -3.53 5.32
CA THR A 194 -21.08 -3.61 6.15
C THR A 194 -22.30 -3.16 5.34
N ARG A 195 -23.47 -3.74 5.66
CA ARG A 195 -24.77 -3.41 5.06
C ARG A 195 -25.26 -2.04 5.51
#